data_f650e7782c3a135c452d5cfa33c82840
#
_entry.id   f650e7782c3a135c452d5cfa33c82840
#
_cell.length_a   1.000
_cell.length_b   1.000
_cell.length_c   1.000
_cell.angle_alpha   90.00
_cell.angle_beta   90.00
_cell.angle_gamma   90.00
#
_symmetry.space_group_name_H-M   'P 1'
#
loop_
_entity.id
_entity.type
_entity.pdbx_description
1 polymer ?
#
loop_
_entity_poly.entity_id
_entity_poly.type
_entity_poly.pdbx_seq_one_letter_code
_entity_poly.pdbx_strand_id
1 'polypeptide(L)'
;NRQIVDANGLSAVDPASGFFYDTALSFWTTGGADGNDVRMGGAAQQLPDPTVRNLYTNNSGSDLTVGANLITPSNAGSFADSDFGLTGASGEPTKDQIIRWMRGEDVRDEDGNAATTVRRVMGDPLHSQPAAIVYGGSQANPDIVVYVATNDGYLHAIDGNTGQELWSFVPKE
;
A
#
# COMPACT_ATOMS: atom_id res chain seq x y z
N ASN A 1 -23.68 -19.92 4.26
CA ASN A 1 -22.26 -19.85 3.86
C ASN A 1 -22.07 -18.57 3.07
N ARG A 2 -21.10 -17.73 3.49
CA ARG A 2 -20.68 -16.57 2.70
C ARG A 2 -19.73 -17.09 1.63
N GLN A 3 -20.10 -16.93 0.37
CA GLN A 3 -19.25 -17.25 -0.76
C GLN A 3 -18.36 -16.03 -1.05
N ILE A 4 -17.07 -16.26 -1.28
CA ILE A 4 -16.15 -15.23 -1.76
C ILE A 4 -16.35 -15.14 -3.28
N VAL A 5 -16.69 -13.95 -3.74
CA VAL A 5 -16.89 -13.67 -5.16
C VAL A 5 -15.88 -12.62 -5.64
N ASP A 6 -15.56 -12.67 -6.92
CA ASP A 6 -14.73 -11.70 -7.60
C ASP A 6 -15.50 -10.41 -7.96
N ALA A 7 -14.85 -9.46 -8.60
CA ALA A 7 -15.45 -8.19 -9.02
C ALA A 7 -16.62 -8.36 -10.00
N ASN A 8 -16.71 -9.50 -10.70
CA ASN A 8 -17.80 -9.86 -11.61
C ASN A 8 -18.93 -10.63 -10.90
N GLY A 9 -18.80 -10.90 -9.59
CA GLY A 9 -19.76 -11.70 -8.83
C GLY A 9 -19.64 -13.21 -9.06
N LEU A 10 -18.57 -13.67 -9.69
CA LEU A 10 -18.29 -15.09 -9.89
C LEU A 10 -17.57 -15.66 -8.66
N SER A 11 -17.64 -16.99 -8.44
CA SER A 11 -16.87 -17.64 -7.38
C SER A 11 -15.39 -17.34 -7.57
N ALA A 12 -14.76 -16.72 -6.57
CA ALA A 12 -13.34 -16.37 -6.64
C ALA A 12 -12.41 -17.49 -6.17
N VAL A 13 -12.93 -18.46 -5.39
CA VAL A 13 -12.11 -19.51 -4.76
C VAL A 13 -12.42 -20.86 -5.37
N ASP A 14 -11.37 -21.57 -5.77
CA ASP A 14 -11.44 -22.98 -6.18
C ASP A 14 -11.67 -23.86 -4.92
N PRO A 15 -12.81 -24.57 -4.85
CA PRO A 15 -13.12 -25.41 -3.69
C PRO A 15 -12.19 -26.63 -3.54
N ALA A 16 -11.47 -27.00 -4.59
CA ALA A 16 -10.54 -28.15 -4.55
C ALA A 16 -9.19 -27.77 -3.94
N SER A 17 -8.68 -26.59 -4.26
CA SER A 17 -7.37 -26.09 -3.78
C SER A 17 -7.46 -25.13 -2.60
N GLY A 18 -8.59 -24.41 -2.45
CA GLY A 18 -8.77 -23.33 -1.48
C GLY A 18 -8.09 -22.00 -1.86
N PHE A 19 -7.45 -21.93 -3.03
CA PHE A 19 -6.83 -20.74 -3.57
C PHE A 19 -7.77 -19.99 -4.51
N PHE A 20 -7.44 -18.75 -4.83
CA PHE A 20 -8.17 -18.02 -5.87
C PHE A 20 -7.98 -18.67 -7.22
N TYR A 21 -9.03 -18.67 -8.05
CA TYR A 21 -8.91 -19.05 -9.46
C TYR A 21 -7.99 -18.07 -10.18
N ASP A 22 -7.18 -18.56 -11.12
CA ASP A 22 -6.34 -17.71 -11.98
C ASP A 22 -7.15 -16.71 -12.81
N THR A 23 -8.44 -17.00 -12.99
CA THR A 23 -9.41 -16.15 -13.69
C THR A 23 -10.14 -15.17 -12.78
N ALA A 24 -9.90 -15.19 -11.47
CA ALA A 24 -10.53 -14.27 -10.53
C ALA A 24 -10.05 -12.83 -10.78
N LEU A 25 -10.97 -11.88 -10.62
CA LEU A 25 -10.72 -10.47 -10.80
C LEU A 25 -10.98 -9.74 -9.50
N SER A 26 -9.94 -9.18 -8.88
CA SER A 26 -10.10 -8.35 -7.68
C SER A 26 -10.76 -7.01 -8.00
N PHE A 27 -11.40 -6.40 -6.98
CA PHE A 27 -11.89 -5.03 -7.12
C PHE A 27 -10.72 -4.08 -7.49
N TRP A 28 -11.02 -3.08 -8.31
CA TRP A 28 -10.11 -2.04 -8.81
C TRP A 28 -9.01 -2.54 -9.76
N THR A 29 -8.95 -3.83 -10.04
CA THR A 29 -8.00 -4.37 -11.01
C THR A 29 -8.32 -3.89 -12.41
N THR A 30 -7.30 -3.50 -13.16
CA THR A 30 -7.37 -3.11 -14.56
C THR A 30 -6.48 -4.00 -15.41
N GLY A 31 -6.92 -4.31 -16.64
CA GLY A 31 -6.09 -5.07 -17.58
C GLY A 31 -6.32 -6.58 -17.60
N GLY A 32 -7.28 -7.11 -16.84
CA GLY A 32 -7.66 -8.52 -16.84
C GLY A 32 -7.58 -9.17 -15.46
N ALA A 33 -7.78 -10.48 -15.40
CA ALA A 33 -7.73 -11.26 -14.17
C ALA A 33 -6.35 -11.17 -13.51
N ASP A 34 -6.35 -11.02 -12.20
CA ASP A 34 -5.13 -10.97 -11.37
C ASP A 34 -4.92 -12.27 -10.55
N GLY A 35 -5.95 -13.08 -10.42
CA GLY A 35 -5.86 -14.43 -9.85
C GLY A 35 -5.21 -14.45 -8.47
N ASN A 36 -4.12 -15.18 -8.36
CA ASN A 36 -3.33 -15.30 -7.13
C ASN A 36 -2.12 -14.34 -7.08
N ASP A 37 -1.88 -13.52 -8.10
CA ASP A 37 -0.72 -12.61 -8.10
C ASP A 37 -1.07 -11.28 -7.41
N VAL A 38 -0.63 -11.13 -6.17
CA VAL A 38 -0.86 -9.96 -5.32
C VAL A 38 -0.25 -8.67 -5.86
N ARG A 39 0.62 -8.74 -6.88
CA ARG A 39 1.23 -7.56 -7.54
C ARG A 39 0.42 -7.09 -8.74
N MET A 40 -0.46 -7.93 -9.24
CA MET A 40 -1.16 -7.69 -10.51
C MET A 40 -2.47 -6.95 -10.36
N GLY A 41 -3.05 -6.87 -9.15
CA GLY A 41 -4.40 -6.36 -9.01
C GLY A 41 -4.71 -5.67 -7.69
N GLY A 42 -5.98 -5.35 -7.51
CA GLY A 42 -6.52 -4.72 -6.30
C GLY A 42 -5.90 -3.37 -5.99
N ALA A 43 -5.87 -3.00 -4.71
CA ALA A 43 -5.30 -1.73 -4.25
C ALA A 43 -3.78 -1.65 -4.49
N ALA A 44 -3.06 -2.77 -4.52
CA ALA A 44 -1.62 -2.78 -4.80
C ALA A 44 -1.32 -2.25 -6.21
N GLN A 45 -2.13 -2.64 -7.21
CA GLN A 45 -2.00 -2.13 -8.58
C GLN A 45 -2.26 -0.62 -8.66
N GLN A 46 -3.13 -0.09 -7.78
CA GLN A 46 -3.55 1.31 -7.76
C GLN A 46 -2.68 2.20 -6.85
N LEU A 47 -1.58 1.66 -6.28
CA LEU A 47 -0.65 2.47 -5.51
C LEU A 47 -0.11 3.63 -6.38
N PRO A 48 -0.08 4.86 -5.83
CA PRO A 48 0.49 6.01 -6.53
C PRO A 48 1.95 5.81 -6.90
N ASP A 49 2.41 6.57 -7.89
CA ASP A 49 3.83 6.67 -8.18
C ASP A 49 4.61 7.06 -6.91
N PRO A 50 5.76 6.43 -6.62
CA PRO A 50 6.56 6.72 -5.43
C PRO A 50 6.89 8.20 -5.24
N THR A 51 7.02 8.97 -6.31
CA THR A 51 7.36 10.39 -6.24
C THR A 51 6.23 11.26 -5.70
N VAL A 52 4.97 10.82 -5.86
CA VAL A 52 3.77 11.56 -5.41
C VAL A 52 3.02 10.89 -4.26
N ARG A 53 3.44 9.69 -3.84
CA ARG A 53 2.81 8.95 -2.74
C ARG A 53 2.89 9.74 -1.43
N ASN A 54 1.77 9.86 -0.71
CA ASN A 54 1.68 10.52 0.58
C ASN A 54 1.91 9.51 1.71
N LEU A 55 3.13 9.42 2.21
CA LEU A 55 3.50 8.56 3.32
C LEU A 55 3.85 9.42 4.55
N TYR A 56 3.10 9.26 5.63
CA TYR A 56 3.23 10.03 6.87
C TYR A 56 3.74 9.19 8.03
N THR A 57 4.26 9.88 9.04
CA THR A 57 4.60 9.34 10.38
C THR A 57 4.29 10.38 11.44
N ASN A 58 4.46 10.03 12.72
CA ASN A 58 4.27 10.92 13.87
C ASN A 58 5.61 11.51 14.37
N ASN A 59 6.40 12.11 13.48
CA ASN A 59 7.70 12.67 13.86
C ASN A 59 7.63 13.96 14.68
N SER A 60 6.61 14.81 14.42
CA SER A 60 6.51 16.13 15.05
C SER A 60 5.05 16.59 15.21
N GLY A 61 4.74 17.10 16.41
CA GLY A 61 3.45 17.72 16.68
C GLY A 61 2.26 16.77 16.69
N SER A 62 1.05 17.35 16.78
CA SER A 62 -0.22 16.61 16.78
C SER A 62 -0.92 16.59 15.41
N ASP A 63 -0.50 17.43 14.47
CA ASP A 63 -1.00 17.46 13.11
C ASP A 63 -0.13 16.59 12.22
N LEU A 64 -0.65 15.44 11.78
CA LEU A 64 0.08 14.49 10.94
C LEU A 64 0.35 15.02 9.53
N THR A 65 -0.37 16.06 9.09
CA THR A 65 -0.22 16.61 7.73
C THR A 65 0.90 17.63 7.59
N VAL A 66 1.55 18.03 8.70
CA VAL A 66 2.70 18.95 8.62
C VAL A 66 3.86 18.29 7.87
N GLY A 67 4.62 19.11 7.13
CA GLY A 67 5.71 18.65 6.29
C GLY A 67 6.77 17.80 7.02
N ALA A 68 7.03 18.08 8.31
CA ALA A 68 7.96 17.31 9.14
C ALA A 68 7.54 15.83 9.35
N ASN A 69 6.28 15.50 9.13
CA ASN A 69 5.73 14.15 9.24
C ASN A 69 5.69 13.40 7.91
N LEU A 70 5.95 14.08 6.79
CA LEU A 70 5.94 13.47 5.47
C LEU A 70 7.28 12.75 5.21
N ILE A 71 7.23 11.45 5.01
CA ILE A 71 8.41 10.63 4.69
C ILE A 71 8.72 10.77 3.21
N THR A 72 9.71 11.62 2.88
CA THR A 72 10.21 11.83 1.52
C THR A 72 11.73 11.93 1.51
N PRO A 73 12.39 11.66 0.36
CA PRO A 73 13.83 11.90 0.22
C PRO A 73 14.24 13.34 0.57
N SER A 74 13.44 14.32 0.16
CA SER A 74 13.72 15.75 0.46
C SER A 74 13.59 16.10 1.94
N ASN A 75 12.85 15.30 2.72
CA ASN A 75 12.65 15.48 4.16
C ASN A 75 13.48 14.52 5.02
N ALA A 76 14.38 13.74 4.42
CA ALA A 76 15.19 12.74 5.11
C ALA A 76 16.01 13.33 6.28
N GLY A 77 16.40 14.61 6.19
CA GLY A 77 17.11 15.32 7.25
C GLY A 77 16.31 15.53 8.54
N SER A 78 14.96 15.43 8.49
CA SER A 78 14.10 15.57 9.66
C SER A 78 14.02 14.31 10.52
N PHE A 79 14.60 13.20 10.06
CA PHE A 79 14.58 11.90 10.72
C PHE A 79 15.98 11.49 11.17
N ALA A 80 16.10 10.88 12.35
CA ALA A 80 17.34 10.26 12.78
C ALA A 80 17.58 8.95 12.00
N ASP A 81 18.83 8.52 11.88
CA ASP A 81 19.17 7.24 11.25
C ASP A 81 18.58 6.06 12.04
N SER A 82 18.55 6.19 13.37
CA SER A 82 17.93 5.21 14.27
C SER A 82 16.44 5.01 14.03
N ASP A 83 15.71 5.99 13.47
CA ASP A 83 14.29 5.85 13.14
C ASP A 83 14.05 4.82 12.03
N PHE A 84 15.11 4.52 11.27
CA PHE A 84 15.13 3.50 10.21
C PHE A 84 15.98 2.27 10.57
N GLY A 85 16.36 2.13 11.84
CA GLY A 85 17.18 1.01 12.29
C GLY A 85 18.63 1.06 11.78
N LEU A 86 19.10 2.20 11.27
CA LEU A 86 20.46 2.36 10.78
C LEU A 86 21.44 2.55 11.94
N THR A 87 22.55 1.81 11.89
CA THR A 87 23.62 1.83 12.90
C THR A 87 24.89 2.51 12.40
N GLY A 88 24.98 2.79 11.10
CA GLY A 88 26.17 3.27 10.41
C GLY A 88 27.15 2.16 10.05
N ALA A 89 26.71 0.90 10.11
CA ALA A 89 27.55 -0.24 9.73
C ALA A 89 27.81 -0.27 8.20
N SER A 90 28.94 -0.82 7.82
CA SER A 90 29.30 -0.98 6.40
C SER A 90 28.32 -1.94 5.71
N GLY A 91 27.80 -1.54 4.56
CA GLY A 91 26.85 -2.34 3.76
C GLY A 91 25.38 -2.11 4.10
N GLU A 92 25.06 -1.29 5.10
CA GLU A 92 23.68 -0.83 5.30
C GLU A 92 23.20 0.03 4.12
N PRO A 93 21.91 -0.01 3.81
CA PRO A 93 21.32 0.95 2.87
C PRO A 93 21.43 2.37 3.43
N THR A 94 21.46 3.36 2.56
CA THR A 94 21.34 4.75 3.00
C THR A 94 19.90 5.04 3.44
N LYS A 95 19.72 6.04 4.31
CA LYS A 95 18.39 6.51 4.70
C LYS A 95 17.52 6.91 3.50
N ASP A 96 18.12 7.56 2.48
CA ASP A 96 17.44 7.90 1.23
C ASP A 96 16.93 6.64 0.51
N GLN A 97 17.74 5.58 0.43
CA GLN A 97 17.32 4.30 -0.18
C GLN A 97 16.16 3.65 0.57
N ILE A 98 16.18 3.68 1.92
CA ILE A 98 15.07 3.15 2.71
C ILE A 98 13.80 3.95 2.47
N ILE A 99 13.88 5.28 2.50
CA ILE A 99 12.72 6.16 2.26
C ILE A 99 12.14 5.91 0.86
N ARG A 100 12.96 5.79 -0.16
CA ARG A 100 12.52 5.47 -1.53
C ARG A 100 11.84 4.10 -1.58
N TRP A 101 12.44 3.10 -0.97
CA TRP A 101 11.86 1.75 -0.89
C TRP A 101 10.52 1.74 -0.15
N MET A 102 10.40 2.43 0.99
CA MET A 102 9.15 2.59 1.73
C MET A 102 8.05 3.25 0.89
N ARG A 103 8.40 4.15 0.00
CA ARG A 103 7.48 4.82 -0.90
C ARG A 103 7.08 3.97 -2.10
N GLY A 104 7.74 2.83 -2.32
CA GLY A 104 7.43 1.90 -3.40
C GLY A 104 8.37 1.99 -4.60
N GLU A 105 9.58 2.58 -4.44
CA GLU A 105 10.62 2.47 -5.47
C GLU A 105 11.31 1.10 -5.39
N ASP A 106 11.61 0.51 -6.53
CA ASP A 106 12.43 -0.69 -6.63
C ASP A 106 13.92 -0.32 -6.60
N VAL A 107 14.42 -0.01 -5.41
CA VAL A 107 15.81 0.42 -5.21
C VAL A 107 16.82 -0.73 -5.23
N ARG A 108 16.36 -1.97 -5.27
CA ARG A 108 17.19 -3.17 -5.23
C ARG A 108 17.03 -4.08 -6.44
N ASP A 109 16.26 -3.64 -7.44
CA ASP A 109 15.94 -4.48 -8.61
C ASP A 109 15.38 -5.85 -8.18
N GLU A 110 14.33 -5.81 -7.33
CA GLU A 110 13.75 -7.00 -6.71
C GLU A 110 13.10 -7.95 -7.73
N ASP A 111 12.66 -7.43 -8.87
CA ASP A 111 12.09 -8.21 -9.96
C ASP A 111 13.11 -8.66 -11.02
N GLY A 112 14.39 -8.25 -10.88
CA GLY A 112 15.46 -8.55 -11.83
C GLY A 112 15.34 -7.80 -13.16
N ASN A 113 14.57 -6.72 -13.19
CA ASN A 113 14.34 -5.89 -14.37
C ASN A 113 14.70 -4.43 -14.08
N ALA A 114 15.92 -4.05 -14.36
CA ALA A 114 16.42 -2.69 -14.12
C ALA A 114 15.62 -1.56 -14.81
N ALA A 115 14.70 -1.89 -15.71
CA ALA A 115 13.77 -0.92 -16.29
C ALA A 115 12.54 -0.67 -15.41
N THR A 116 12.25 -1.54 -14.46
CA THR A 116 11.15 -1.40 -13.49
C THR A 116 11.64 -0.57 -12.31
N THR A 117 11.09 0.62 -12.15
CA THR A 117 11.46 1.53 -11.05
C THR A 117 10.43 1.62 -9.95
N VAL A 118 9.26 0.99 -10.13
CA VAL A 118 8.12 1.05 -9.22
C VAL A 118 7.78 -0.33 -8.71
N ARG A 119 7.75 -0.47 -7.41
CA ARG A 119 7.35 -1.66 -6.68
C ARG A 119 5.90 -1.50 -6.21
N ARG A 120 4.98 -2.30 -6.77
CA ARG A 120 3.55 -2.27 -6.42
C ARG A 120 3.23 -3.38 -5.42
N VAL A 121 3.65 -3.18 -4.18
CA VAL A 121 3.50 -4.15 -3.09
C VAL A 121 2.79 -3.50 -1.91
N MET A 122 1.83 -4.22 -1.35
CA MET A 122 1.19 -3.95 -0.06
C MET A 122 1.38 -5.17 0.83
N GLY A 123 1.55 -4.95 2.13
CA GLY A 123 1.57 -6.04 3.11
C GLY A 123 0.20 -6.70 3.27
N ASP A 124 0.19 -7.90 3.82
CA ASP A 124 -1.04 -8.63 4.10
C ASP A 124 -1.80 -8.04 5.30
N PRO A 125 -3.12 -7.88 5.23
CA PRO A 125 -3.95 -7.43 6.35
C PRO A 125 -4.35 -8.58 7.29
N LEU A 126 -3.44 -9.53 7.57
CA LEU A 126 -3.71 -10.78 8.28
C LEU A 126 -4.35 -10.60 9.67
N HIS A 127 -4.00 -9.53 10.36
CA HIS A 127 -4.45 -9.25 11.73
C HIS A 127 -5.37 -8.04 11.83
N SER A 128 -5.79 -7.47 10.71
CA SER A 128 -6.69 -6.33 10.66
C SER A 128 -7.95 -6.64 9.86
N GLN A 129 -9.03 -5.93 10.19
CA GLN A 129 -10.24 -5.91 9.37
C GLN A 129 -10.31 -4.55 8.68
N PRO A 130 -10.43 -4.50 7.36
CA PRO A 130 -10.68 -3.24 6.65
C PRO A 130 -11.93 -2.55 7.19
N ALA A 131 -11.84 -1.24 7.40
CA ALA A 131 -12.96 -0.39 7.82
C ALA A 131 -13.31 0.58 6.69
N ALA A 132 -14.53 0.48 6.15
CA ALA A 132 -15.04 1.40 5.16
C ALA A 132 -15.86 2.50 5.84
N ILE A 133 -15.51 3.75 5.60
CA ILE A 133 -16.19 4.93 6.16
C ILE A 133 -16.71 5.79 5.00
N VAL A 134 -17.99 6.16 5.09
CA VAL A 134 -18.62 7.08 4.12
C VAL A 134 -18.51 8.50 4.65
N TYR A 135 -17.78 9.35 3.94
CA TYR A 135 -17.57 10.75 4.30
C TYR A 135 -18.59 11.69 3.67
N GLY A 136 -19.31 11.24 2.65
CA GLY A 136 -20.26 12.08 1.94
C GLY A 136 -20.69 11.46 0.61
N GLY A 137 -20.88 12.31 -0.40
CA GLY A 137 -21.31 11.90 -1.71
C GLY A 137 -22.85 11.71 -1.81
N SER A 138 -23.29 10.93 -2.79
CA SER A 138 -24.68 10.56 -2.97
C SER A 138 -24.86 9.05 -2.80
N GLN A 139 -26.11 8.58 -2.66
CA GLN A 139 -26.38 7.14 -2.59
C GLN A 139 -25.88 6.37 -3.82
N ALA A 140 -25.83 7.01 -4.99
CA ALA A 140 -25.35 6.39 -6.23
C ALA A 140 -23.81 6.45 -6.34
N ASN A 141 -23.18 7.47 -5.74
CA ASN A 141 -21.72 7.68 -5.74
C ASN A 141 -21.30 8.14 -4.33
N PRO A 142 -21.21 7.22 -3.37
CA PRO A 142 -20.75 7.55 -2.02
C PRO A 142 -19.25 7.85 -2.02
N ASP A 143 -18.87 8.82 -1.20
CA ASP A 143 -17.46 9.12 -0.93
C ASP A 143 -16.96 8.17 0.18
N ILE A 144 -16.32 7.09 -0.22
CA ILE A 144 -15.90 6.02 0.68
C ILE A 144 -14.39 6.01 0.80
N VAL A 145 -13.89 5.95 2.03
CA VAL A 145 -12.48 5.64 2.31
C VAL A 145 -12.39 4.31 3.05
N VAL A 146 -11.56 3.42 2.55
CA VAL A 146 -11.27 2.13 3.17
C VAL A 146 -9.94 2.24 3.92
N TYR A 147 -9.97 2.00 5.22
CA TYR A 147 -8.79 1.94 6.08
C TYR A 147 -8.40 0.49 6.31
N VAL A 148 -7.12 0.19 6.11
CA VAL A 148 -6.58 -1.15 6.36
C VAL A 148 -5.16 -1.04 6.91
N ALA A 149 -4.90 -1.74 8.03
CA ALA A 149 -3.54 -1.92 8.53
C ALA A 149 -2.95 -3.21 7.97
N THR A 150 -1.67 -3.18 7.63
CA THR A 150 -0.96 -4.30 7.03
C THR A 150 0.21 -4.74 7.89
N ASN A 151 0.66 -5.98 7.75
CA ASN A 151 1.70 -6.59 8.58
C ASN A 151 3.11 -6.04 8.31
N ASP A 152 3.28 -5.24 7.28
CA ASP A 152 4.49 -4.45 7.01
C ASP A 152 4.53 -3.10 7.76
N GLY A 153 3.55 -2.86 8.66
CA GLY A 153 3.52 -1.70 9.56
C GLY A 153 2.81 -0.47 9.00
N TYR A 154 2.11 -0.59 7.88
CA TYR A 154 1.37 0.53 7.30
C TYR A 154 -0.10 0.53 7.74
N LEU A 155 -0.64 1.73 7.90
CA LEU A 155 -2.06 2.02 7.82
C LEU A 155 -2.32 2.73 6.50
N HIS A 156 -3.13 2.13 5.65
CA HIS A 156 -3.51 2.69 4.35
C HIS A 156 -4.90 3.32 4.42
N ALA A 157 -5.07 4.47 3.76
CA ALA A 157 -6.36 5.05 3.43
C ALA A 157 -6.55 4.98 1.92
N ILE A 158 -7.54 4.23 1.49
CA ILE A 158 -7.77 3.87 0.09
C ILE A 158 -9.11 4.43 -0.35
N ASP A 159 -9.15 5.11 -1.48
CA ASP A 159 -10.40 5.52 -2.12
C ASP A 159 -11.22 4.29 -2.50
N GLY A 160 -12.42 4.16 -1.93
CA GLY A 160 -13.26 2.98 -2.11
C GLY A 160 -13.83 2.81 -3.52
N ASN A 161 -13.83 3.86 -4.33
CA ASN A 161 -14.34 3.83 -5.69
C ASN A 161 -13.24 3.43 -6.70
N THR A 162 -12.00 3.85 -6.46
CA THR A 162 -10.90 3.69 -7.41
C THR A 162 -9.83 2.70 -6.97
N GLY A 163 -9.75 2.38 -5.67
CA GLY A 163 -8.68 1.58 -5.09
C GLY A 163 -7.37 2.34 -4.92
N GLN A 164 -7.30 3.61 -5.30
CA GLN A 164 -6.10 4.41 -5.17
C GLN A 164 -5.82 4.74 -3.71
N GLU A 165 -4.56 4.58 -3.27
CA GLU A 165 -4.13 5.04 -1.97
C GLU A 165 -4.14 6.57 -1.93
N LEU A 166 -4.90 7.14 -1.00
CA LEU A 166 -4.95 8.57 -0.73
C LEU A 166 -3.76 9.00 0.11
N TRP A 167 -3.44 8.21 1.10
CA TRP A 167 -2.27 8.34 1.96
C TRP A 167 -2.01 7.05 2.73
N SER A 168 -0.80 6.92 3.25
CA SER A 168 -0.45 5.88 4.20
C SER A 168 0.32 6.45 5.39
N PHE A 169 0.31 5.72 6.50
CA PHE A 169 0.93 6.11 7.76
C PHE A 169 1.73 4.95 8.33
N VAL A 170 2.95 5.25 8.76
CA VAL A 170 3.82 4.31 9.49
C VAL A 170 4.15 4.96 10.84
N PRO A 171 3.75 4.34 11.97
CA PRO A 171 4.06 4.91 13.29
C PRO A 171 5.58 4.92 13.53
N LYS A 172 6.06 5.97 14.15
CA LYS A 172 7.41 6.04 14.71
C LYS A 172 7.36 5.45 16.12
N GLU A 173 8.16 4.43 16.38
CA GLU A 173 8.33 3.82 17.69
C GLU A 173 9.31 4.60 18.59
#